data_83f9eb46ef4b8d55b692fd9e96824b4f
#
_entry.id   83f9eb46ef4b8d55b692fd9e96824b4f
#
_cell.length_a   1.000
_cell.length_b   1.000
_cell.length_c   1.000
_cell.angle_alpha   90.00
_cell.angle_beta   90.00
_cell.angle_gamma   90.00
#
_symmetry.space_group_name_H-M   'P 1'
#
loop_
_entity.id
_entity.type
_entity.pdbx_description
1 polymer ?
#
loop_
_entity_poly.entity_id
_entity_poly.type
_entity_poly.pdbx_seq_one_letter_code
_entity_poly.pdbx_strand_id
1 'polypeptide(L)'
;GEDGFARSGQALLPAPAMDRYNGLIFVSLDPEAPPLRDWLGDFAFYLDLYTRQSEAQVELRGPQRWRVRANWKIGAENFAGDSYHTPHTHASVVDIGLFREPRASKRKEGALYTAGPGAGTTYKLPPGSFAGQLRHVGYPDEMIPAMEASWSPRQRALVEDSGFMVSAATLFPNLSFVHNWPQVDDEGTVAPFISIRQWQPVSERETEVLSWFAVDAGAPGWFKERSYRAYLMCFGSSGMFEQDDA
;
A
#
# COMPACT_ATOMS: atom_id res chain seq x y z
N GLY A 1 -1.09 30.64 -44.53
CA GLY A 1 -1.71 29.46 -44.88
C GLY A 1 -2.19 28.63 -43.70
N GLU A 2 -3.44 28.88 -43.23
CA GLU A 2 -4.05 28.08 -42.13
C GLU A 2 -4.94 26.94 -42.65
N ASP A 3 -4.87 26.62 -43.93
CA ASP A 3 -5.84 25.75 -44.62
C ASP A 3 -5.48 24.27 -44.63
N GLY A 4 -4.67 23.80 -43.72
CA GLY A 4 -4.30 22.37 -43.69
C GLY A 4 -4.39 21.66 -42.35
N PHE A 5 -4.79 22.36 -41.28
CA PHE A 5 -4.81 21.78 -39.95
C PHE A 5 -6.21 21.22 -39.59
N ALA A 6 -6.45 19.94 -39.85
CA ALA A 6 -7.67 19.29 -39.48
C ALA A 6 -7.71 19.04 -37.94
N ARG A 7 -8.36 19.92 -37.20
CA ARG A 7 -8.53 19.81 -35.74
C ARG A 7 -9.15 18.48 -35.29
N SER A 8 -10.04 17.90 -36.12
CA SER A 8 -10.71 16.63 -35.84
C SER A 8 -9.76 15.41 -35.78
N GLY A 9 -8.57 15.52 -36.41
CA GLY A 9 -7.55 14.45 -36.35
C GLY A 9 -6.49 14.62 -35.25
N GLN A 10 -6.61 15.67 -34.44
CA GLN A 10 -5.64 16.01 -33.40
C GLN A 10 -6.14 15.77 -31.97
N ALA A 11 -7.32 15.21 -31.82
CA ALA A 11 -7.87 14.85 -30.51
C ALA A 11 -7.10 13.66 -29.91
N LEU A 12 -6.93 13.66 -28.59
CA LEU A 12 -6.45 12.47 -27.88
C LEU A 12 -7.43 11.34 -28.09
N LEU A 13 -6.91 10.15 -28.34
CA LEU A 13 -7.74 8.95 -28.39
C LEU A 13 -8.19 8.59 -26.97
N PRO A 14 -9.50 8.44 -26.74
CA PRO A 14 -9.98 7.98 -25.45
C PRO A 14 -9.54 6.54 -25.22
N ALA A 15 -9.20 6.20 -23.98
CA ALA A 15 -9.01 4.81 -23.62
C ALA A 15 -10.35 4.06 -23.75
N PRO A 16 -10.38 2.87 -24.34
CA PRO A 16 -11.61 2.12 -24.55
C PRO A 16 -12.32 1.72 -23.26
N ALA A 17 -11.58 1.47 -22.18
CA ALA A 17 -12.14 1.20 -20.85
C ALA A 17 -11.43 2.03 -19.77
N MET A 18 -12.21 2.73 -18.95
CA MET A 18 -11.76 3.51 -17.83
C MET A 18 -12.79 3.46 -16.70
N ASP A 19 -12.34 3.19 -15.50
CA ASP A 19 -13.21 3.21 -14.31
C ASP A 19 -12.43 3.63 -13.07
N ARG A 20 -13.13 3.88 -11.97
CA ARG A 20 -12.56 4.33 -10.70
C ARG A 20 -12.93 3.39 -9.57
N TYR A 21 -11.95 3.13 -8.69
CA TYR A 21 -12.16 2.42 -7.45
C TYR A 21 -11.47 3.15 -6.29
N ASN A 22 -12.22 3.59 -5.29
CA ASN A 22 -11.72 4.36 -4.14
C ASN A 22 -10.79 5.53 -4.51
N GLY A 23 -11.11 6.25 -5.59
CA GLY A 23 -10.31 7.38 -6.07
C GLY A 23 -9.16 7.02 -7.00
N LEU A 24 -8.74 5.76 -7.05
CA LEU A 24 -7.77 5.27 -8.04
C LEU A 24 -8.44 5.15 -9.41
N ILE A 25 -7.77 5.62 -10.46
CA ILE A 25 -8.24 5.54 -11.84
C ILE A 25 -7.54 4.37 -12.52
N PHE A 26 -8.32 3.45 -13.06
CA PHE A 26 -7.85 2.31 -13.82
C PHE A 26 -8.22 2.49 -15.29
N VAL A 27 -7.28 2.13 -16.16
CA VAL A 27 -7.43 2.28 -17.61
C VAL A 27 -6.99 1.00 -18.29
N SER A 28 -7.76 0.55 -19.27
CA SER A 28 -7.37 -0.54 -20.16
C SER A 28 -7.45 -0.06 -21.62
N LEU A 29 -6.47 -0.50 -22.42
CA LEU A 29 -6.46 -0.31 -23.88
C LEU A 29 -7.20 -1.45 -24.60
N ASP A 30 -7.63 -2.48 -23.88
CA ASP A 30 -8.43 -3.57 -24.39
C ASP A 30 -9.93 -3.18 -24.35
N PRO A 31 -10.62 -3.08 -25.50
CA PRO A 31 -12.05 -2.77 -25.53
C PRO A 31 -12.92 -3.89 -24.95
N GLU A 32 -12.41 -5.12 -24.87
CA GLU A 32 -13.10 -6.28 -24.30
C GLU A 32 -12.79 -6.48 -22.80
N ALA A 33 -12.07 -5.53 -22.18
CA ALA A 33 -11.77 -5.61 -20.75
C ALA A 33 -13.05 -5.72 -19.92
N PRO A 34 -13.13 -6.63 -18.95
CA PRO A 34 -14.30 -6.73 -18.08
C PRO A 34 -14.49 -5.46 -17.25
N PRO A 35 -15.68 -5.20 -16.70
CA PRO A 35 -15.88 -4.13 -15.74
C PRO A 35 -14.85 -4.21 -14.61
N LEU A 36 -14.34 -3.06 -14.16
CA LEU A 36 -13.26 -3.02 -13.17
C LEU A 36 -13.57 -3.82 -11.90
N ARG A 37 -14.80 -3.72 -11.41
CA ARG A 37 -15.20 -4.42 -10.17
C ARG A 37 -15.19 -5.95 -10.36
N ASP A 38 -15.58 -6.44 -11.53
CA ASP A 38 -15.56 -7.87 -11.85
C ASP A 38 -14.11 -8.36 -11.98
N TRP A 39 -13.26 -7.55 -12.60
CA TRP A 39 -11.82 -7.84 -12.70
C TRP A 39 -11.12 -7.86 -11.34
N LEU A 40 -11.41 -6.88 -10.47
CA LEU A 40 -10.86 -6.85 -9.11
C LEU A 40 -11.31 -8.08 -8.28
N GLY A 41 -12.55 -8.54 -8.48
CA GLY A 41 -13.09 -9.69 -7.78
C GLY A 41 -12.89 -9.58 -6.26
N ASP A 42 -12.42 -10.66 -5.65
CA ASP A 42 -12.17 -10.72 -4.20
C ASP A 42 -11.02 -9.81 -3.73
N PHE A 43 -10.15 -9.33 -4.62
CA PHE A 43 -9.10 -8.39 -4.24
C PHE A 43 -9.68 -7.02 -3.81
N ALA A 44 -10.87 -6.67 -4.26
CA ALA A 44 -11.56 -5.46 -3.82
C ALA A 44 -11.70 -5.38 -2.28
N PHE A 45 -11.92 -6.53 -1.62
CA PHE A 45 -11.97 -6.62 -0.16
C PHE A 45 -10.68 -6.13 0.52
N TYR A 46 -9.52 -6.53 -0.02
CA TYR A 46 -8.22 -6.13 0.50
C TYR A 46 -7.84 -4.72 0.07
N LEU A 47 -8.18 -4.32 -1.15
CA LEU A 47 -7.92 -2.98 -1.67
C LEU A 47 -8.61 -1.90 -0.83
N ASP A 48 -9.81 -2.17 -0.35
CA ASP A 48 -10.52 -1.28 0.58
C ASP A 48 -9.70 -0.99 1.84
N LEU A 49 -9.03 -1.99 2.41
CA LEU A 49 -8.23 -1.83 3.63
C LEU A 49 -7.04 -0.88 3.45
N TYR A 50 -6.54 -0.72 2.23
CA TYR A 50 -5.48 0.25 1.90
C TYR A 50 -6.03 1.62 1.49
N THR A 51 -7.22 1.66 0.88
CA THR A 51 -7.69 2.86 0.18
C THR A 51 -8.99 3.45 0.72
N ARG A 52 -9.61 2.81 1.73
CA ARG A 52 -10.88 3.27 2.33
C ARG A 52 -10.85 3.11 3.84
N GLN A 53 -10.04 3.92 4.51
CA GLN A 53 -10.00 3.92 5.99
C GLN A 53 -11.21 4.64 6.59
N SER A 54 -11.78 5.65 5.89
CA SER A 54 -13.04 6.29 6.21
C SER A 54 -13.80 6.69 4.94
N GLU A 55 -14.95 7.32 5.08
CA GLU A 55 -15.69 7.89 3.95
C GLU A 55 -15.04 9.19 3.40
N ALA A 56 -14.04 9.73 4.08
CA ALA A 56 -13.32 10.94 3.65
C ALA A 56 -12.40 10.71 2.44
N GLN A 57 -12.20 9.47 2.02
CA GLN A 57 -11.32 9.05 0.94
C GLN A 57 -9.82 9.22 1.28
N VAL A 58 -8.96 9.06 0.29
CA VAL A 58 -7.50 9.05 0.44
C VAL A 58 -6.90 10.36 -0.07
N GLU A 59 -6.06 11.00 0.75
CA GLU A 59 -5.13 12.03 0.33
C GLU A 59 -3.83 11.37 -0.10
N LEU A 60 -3.32 11.73 -1.28
CA LEU A 60 -2.04 11.25 -1.78
C LEU A 60 -0.99 12.37 -1.76
N ARG A 61 0.24 12.03 -1.34
CA ARG A 61 1.41 12.90 -1.45
C ARG A 61 2.49 12.21 -2.27
N GLY A 62 3.07 12.89 -3.23
CA GLY A 62 4.05 12.35 -4.17
C GLY A 62 3.67 12.56 -5.63
N PRO A 63 4.20 11.76 -6.58
CA PRO A 63 5.08 10.63 -6.30
C PRO A 63 6.53 11.05 -6.03
N GLN A 64 7.22 10.27 -5.20
CA GLN A 64 8.66 10.17 -5.28
C GLN A 64 9.03 9.23 -6.44
N ARG A 65 10.14 9.51 -7.12
CA ARG A 65 10.57 8.74 -8.31
C ARG A 65 12.04 8.43 -8.22
N TRP A 66 12.39 7.19 -8.50
CA TRP A 66 13.78 6.75 -8.66
C TRP A 66 13.85 5.57 -9.62
N ARG A 67 15.06 5.14 -9.97
CA ARG A 67 15.29 4.00 -10.82
C ARG A 67 16.10 2.95 -10.10
N VAL A 68 15.73 1.69 -10.34
CA VAL A 68 16.45 0.51 -9.85
C VAL A 68 16.88 -0.33 -11.03
N ARG A 69 18.05 -0.95 -10.91
CA ARG A 69 18.61 -1.85 -11.94
C ARG A 69 18.08 -3.28 -11.76
N ALA A 70 16.77 -3.42 -11.83
CA ALA A 70 16.08 -4.68 -11.65
C ALA A 70 14.89 -4.78 -12.60
N ASN A 71 14.45 -6.01 -12.86
CA ASN A 71 13.16 -6.22 -13.52
C ASN A 71 12.01 -5.86 -12.59
N TRP A 72 10.98 -5.19 -13.10
CA TRP A 72 9.82 -4.73 -12.34
C TRP A 72 9.11 -5.85 -11.56
N LYS A 73 9.18 -7.10 -12.04
CA LYS A 73 8.56 -8.25 -11.40
C LYS A 73 9.14 -8.54 -10.02
N ILE A 74 10.44 -8.26 -9.83
CA ILE A 74 11.09 -8.48 -8.52
C ILE A 74 10.43 -7.66 -7.44
N GLY A 75 10.24 -6.35 -7.65
CA GLY A 75 9.54 -5.50 -6.71
C GLY A 75 8.06 -5.88 -6.54
N ALA A 76 7.37 -6.21 -7.64
CA ALA A 76 5.98 -6.65 -7.57
C ALA A 76 5.81 -7.98 -6.79
N GLU A 77 6.70 -8.95 -6.98
CA GLU A 77 6.70 -10.23 -6.25
C GLU A 77 7.05 -10.03 -4.77
N ASN A 78 8.01 -9.16 -4.46
CA ASN A 78 8.38 -8.83 -3.09
C ASN A 78 7.14 -8.38 -2.29
N PHE A 79 6.34 -7.48 -2.85
CA PHE A 79 5.10 -7.01 -2.21
C PHE A 79 3.96 -8.03 -2.26
N ALA A 80 3.95 -8.94 -3.24
CA ALA A 80 2.88 -9.92 -3.38
C ALA A 80 2.93 -11.04 -2.35
N GLY A 81 4.12 -11.42 -1.86
CA GLY A 81 4.16 -12.60 -0.98
C GLY A 81 5.50 -12.93 -0.34
N ASP A 82 6.52 -12.12 -0.55
CA ASP A 82 7.85 -12.38 0.03
C ASP A 82 7.98 -11.76 1.44
N SER A 83 7.24 -12.31 2.40
CA SER A 83 7.35 -11.84 3.79
C SER A 83 8.56 -12.39 4.53
N TYR A 84 9.20 -13.42 4.04
CA TYR A 84 10.35 -14.06 4.71
C TYR A 84 11.69 -13.35 4.44
N HIS A 85 11.80 -12.50 3.40
CA HIS A 85 13.00 -11.67 3.19
C HIS A 85 13.18 -10.65 4.32
N THR A 86 12.08 -10.14 4.89
CA THR A 86 12.11 -9.07 5.90
C THR A 86 13.11 -9.32 7.05
N PRO A 87 13.15 -10.48 7.74
CA PRO A 87 14.10 -10.73 8.82
C PRO A 87 15.56 -10.93 8.35
N HIS A 88 15.80 -11.05 7.06
CA HIS A 88 17.13 -11.24 6.48
C HIS A 88 17.63 -9.97 5.80
N THR A 89 16.90 -9.49 4.82
CA THR A 89 17.24 -8.27 4.05
C THR A 89 17.16 -7.02 4.93
N HIS A 90 16.11 -6.91 5.77
CA HIS A 90 15.89 -5.77 6.65
C HIS A 90 16.31 -6.04 8.10
N ALA A 91 17.32 -6.88 8.33
CA ALA A 91 17.82 -7.15 9.66
C ALA A 91 18.30 -5.89 10.39
N SER A 92 18.91 -4.95 9.66
CA SER A 92 19.37 -3.65 10.14
C SER A 92 18.25 -2.84 10.79
N VAL A 93 17.08 -2.79 10.18
CA VAL A 93 15.89 -2.05 10.68
C VAL A 93 15.34 -2.65 11.97
N VAL A 94 15.47 -3.97 12.13
CA VAL A 94 15.13 -4.67 13.40
C VAL A 94 16.14 -4.35 14.47
N ASP A 95 17.43 -4.33 14.11
CA ASP A 95 18.54 -4.09 15.04
C ASP A 95 18.53 -2.70 15.66
N ILE A 96 18.12 -1.68 14.90
CA ILE A 96 17.98 -0.31 15.39
C ILE A 96 16.64 -0.05 16.10
N GLY A 97 15.79 -1.09 16.28
CA GLY A 97 14.56 -0.99 17.06
C GLY A 97 13.39 -0.35 16.33
N LEU A 98 13.39 -0.33 15.00
CA LEU A 98 12.27 0.25 14.22
C LEU A 98 10.96 -0.54 14.39
N PHE A 99 11.05 -1.79 14.81
CA PHE A 99 9.90 -2.63 15.13
C PHE A 99 9.93 -3.07 16.59
N ARG A 100 8.77 -3.05 17.25
CA ARG A 100 8.60 -3.45 18.66
C ARG A 100 8.95 -4.92 18.95
N GLU A 101 9.02 -5.75 17.94
CA GLU A 101 9.24 -7.18 18.11
C GLU A 101 10.73 -7.45 18.31
N PRO A 102 11.11 -8.17 19.40
CA PRO A 102 12.51 -8.51 19.61
C PRO A 102 12.98 -9.47 18.49
N ARG A 103 14.26 -9.33 18.13
CA ARG A 103 15.01 -10.19 17.19
C ARG A 103 14.83 -11.70 17.45
N ALA A 104 14.43 -12.08 18.67
CA ALA A 104 14.20 -13.45 19.09
C ALA A 104 12.88 -14.06 18.55
N SER A 105 11.92 -13.25 18.11
CA SER A 105 10.73 -13.75 17.45
C SER A 105 11.04 -14.02 15.98
N LYS A 106 11.71 -15.15 15.72
CA LYS A 106 12.04 -15.64 14.38
C LYS A 106 10.81 -16.01 13.53
N ARG A 107 9.61 -15.78 14.03
CA ARG A 107 8.33 -16.01 13.35
C ARG A 107 7.49 -14.77 13.50
N LYS A 108 7.53 -13.90 12.49
CA LYS A 108 6.37 -13.05 12.24
C LYS A 108 5.24 -13.97 11.80
N GLU A 109 4.28 -14.20 12.67
CA GLU A 109 3.08 -14.91 12.28
C GLU A 109 2.28 -14.01 11.33
N GLY A 110 1.94 -14.54 10.18
CA GLY A 110 1.17 -13.88 9.16
C GLY A 110 0.59 -14.88 8.21
N ALA A 111 -0.22 -14.43 7.29
CA ALA A 111 -0.78 -15.24 6.23
C ALA A 111 -0.53 -14.61 4.88
N LEU A 112 -0.26 -15.44 3.89
CA LEU A 112 -0.33 -15.07 2.49
C LEU A 112 -1.79 -15.20 2.02
N TYR A 113 -2.22 -14.32 1.16
CA TYR A 113 -3.50 -14.43 0.48
C TYR A 113 -3.33 -14.20 -1.02
N THR A 114 -4.17 -14.88 -1.79
CA THR A 114 -4.38 -14.59 -3.21
C THR A 114 -5.86 -14.31 -3.43
N ALA A 115 -6.18 -13.28 -4.20
CA ALA A 115 -7.54 -12.87 -4.43
C ALA A 115 -7.66 -12.22 -5.80
N GLY A 116 -8.42 -12.83 -6.73
CA GLY A 116 -8.55 -12.31 -8.09
C GLY A 116 -7.18 -12.03 -8.72
N PRO A 117 -6.96 -10.81 -9.26
CA PRO A 117 -5.69 -10.43 -9.89
C PRO A 117 -4.61 -9.98 -8.90
N GLY A 118 -4.78 -10.18 -7.60
CA GLY A 118 -3.84 -9.71 -6.58
C GLY A 118 -3.42 -10.77 -5.59
N ALA A 119 -2.32 -10.49 -4.90
CA ALA A 119 -1.79 -11.29 -3.80
C ALA A 119 -1.15 -10.38 -2.76
N GLY A 120 -1.05 -10.83 -1.53
CA GLY A 120 -0.42 -10.06 -0.47
C GLY A 120 -0.25 -10.81 0.83
N THR A 121 0.20 -10.08 1.83
CA THR A 121 0.55 -10.58 3.15
C THR A 121 -0.24 -9.88 4.23
N THR A 122 -0.41 -10.58 5.36
CA THR A 122 -0.93 -10.00 6.60
C THR A 122 0.06 -10.26 7.73
N TYR A 123 0.05 -9.39 8.73
CA TYR A 123 0.71 -9.65 10.00
C TYR A 123 -0.29 -10.07 11.07
N LYS A 124 0.10 -11.03 11.90
CA LYS A 124 -0.63 -11.43 13.09
C LYS A 124 -0.43 -10.38 14.18
N LEU A 125 -1.52 -9.85 14.70
CA LEU A 125 -1.52 -8.95 15.84
C LEU A 125 -1.80 -9.71 17.15
N PRO A 126 -1.42 -9.18 18.31
CA PRO A 126 -1.86 -9.71 19.59
C PRO A 126 -3.39 -9.76 19.68
N PRO A 127 -3.99 -10.71 20.44
CA PRO A 127 -5.44 -10.72 20.62
C PRO A 127 -5.97 -9.40 21.19
N GLY A 128 -7.08 -8.92 20.65
CA GLY A 128 -7.67 -7.64 21.08
C GLY A 128 -8.93 -7.28 20.30
N SER A 129 -9.69 -6.31 20.79
CA SER A 129 -10.82 -5.75 20.07
C SER A 129 -10.38 -4.99 18.83
N PHE A 130 -11.29 -4.74 17.89
CA PHE A 130 -11.02 -3.93 16.70
C PHE A 130 -10.30 -2.61 17.03
N ALA A 131 -10.86 -1.83 17.98
CA ALA A 131 -10.23 -0.59 18.42
C ALA A 131 -8.86 -0.80 19.07
N GLY A 132 -8.69 -1.88 19.85
CA GLY A 132 -7.40 -2.26 20.44
C GLY A 132 -6.34 -2.56 19.40
N GLN A 133 -6.71 -3.27 18.35
CA GLN A 133 -5.82 -3.59 17.23
C GLN A 133 -5.40 -2.34 16.46
N LEU A 134 -6.33 -1.41 16.20
CA LEU A 134 -6.00 -0.15 15.53
C LEU A 134 -5.07 0.72 16.37
N ARG A 135 -5.28 0.81 17.70
CA ARG A 135 -4.35 1.50 18.62
C ARG A 135 -2.98 0.84 18.62
N HIS A 136 -2.93 -0.50 18.60
CA HIS A 136 -1.67 -1.24 18.58
C HIS A 136 -0.81 -0.88 17.38
N VAL A 137 -1.43 -0.69 16.22
CA VAL A 137 -0.73 -0.25 14.99
C VAL A 137 -0.60 1.27 14.88
N GLY A 138 -1.03 2.04 15.89
CA GLY A 138 -0.74 3.47 16.02
C GLY A 138 -1.82 4.43 15.52
N TYR A 139 -3.02 3.95 15.20
CA TYR A 139 -4.15 4.85 14.89
C TYR A 139 -4.68 5.52 16.16
N PRO A 140 -4.92 6.84 16.14
CA PRO A 140 -5.45 7.56 17.28
C PRO A 140 -6.96 7.31 17.48
N ASP A 141 -7.42 7.42 18.71
CA ASP A 141 -8.81 7.16 19.10
C ASP A 141 -9.84 7.95 18.29
N GLU A 142 -9.50 9.15 17.88
CA GLU A 142 -10.38 10.01 17.10
C GLU A 142 -10.65 9.50 15.67
N MET A 143 -9.77 8.64 15.10
CA MET A 143 -9.96 8.03 13.78
C MET A 143 -10.75 6.72 13.84
N ILE A 144 -10.68 5.98 14.94
CA ILE A 144 -11.21 4.62 15.06
C ILE A 144 -12.72 4.53 14.76
N PRO A 145 -13.60 5.42 15.25
CA PRO A 145 -15.03 5.32 14.93
C PRO A 145 -15.35 5.45 13.45
N ALA A 146 -14.63 6.31 12.72
CA ALA A 146 -14.81 6.46 11.28
C ALA A 146 -14.32 5.22 10.50
N MET A 147 -13.21 4.63 10.93
CA MET A 147 -12.70 3.37 10.36
C MET A 147 -13.66 2.21 10.62
N GLU A 148 -14.18 2.09 11.85
CA GLU A 148 -15.15 1.06 12.21
C GLU A 148 -16.46 1.17 11.41
N ALA A 149 -16.93 2.38 11.16
CA ALA A 149 -18.12 2.63 10.35
C ALA A 149 -17.91 2.34 8.86
N SER A 150 -16.71 2.59 8.36
CA SER A 150 -16.38 2.42 6.93
C SER A 150 -16.10 0.97 6.55
N TRP A 151 -15.54 0.18 7.47
CA TRP A 151 -15.16 -1.21 7.17
C TRP A 151 -16.35 -2.15 7.29
N SER A 152 -16.47 -3.07 6.34
CA SER A 152 -17.50 -4.10 6.37
C SER A 152 -17.33 -5.02 7.60
N PRO A 153 -18.39 -5.71 8.07
CA PRO A 153 -18.28 -6.67 9.16
C PRO A 153 -17.20 -7.74 8.93
N ARG A 154 -17.02 -8.19 7.68
CA ARG A 154 -15.99 -9.17 7.32
C ARG A 154 -14.56 -8.60 7.43
N GLN A 155 -14.36 -7.32 7.07
CA GLN A 155 -13.07 -6.64 7.22
C GLN A 155 -12.72 -6.43 8.69
N ARG A 156 -13.71 -6.05 9.51
CA ARG A 156 -13.53 -5.93 10.97
C ARG A 156 -13.20 -7.27 11.61
N ALA A 157 -13.91 -8.33 11.23
CA ALA A 157 -13.64 -9.68 11.73
C ALA A 157 -12.25 -10.21 11.36
N LEU A 158 -11.69 -9.80 10.20
CA LEU A 158 -10.30 -10.11 9.85
C LEU A 158 -9.33 -9.58 10.90
N VAL A 159 -9.56 -8.36 11.38
CA VAL A 159 -8.70 -7.71 12.37
C VAL A 159 -9.00 -8.17 13.79
N GLU A 160 -10.25 -8.23 14.17
CA GLU A 160 -10.69 -8.56 15.55
C GLU A 160 -10.61 -10.04 15.85
N ASP A 161 -11.31 -10.87 15.07
CA ASP A 161 -11.44 -12.31 15.34
C ASP A 161 -10.19 -13.08 14.92
N SER A 162 -9.65 -12.76 13.73
CA SER A 162 -8.48 -13.45 13.19
C SER A 162 -7.17 -12.80 13.64
N GLY A 163 -7.19 -11.54 14.08
CA GLY A 163 -6.02 -10.77 14.49
C GLY A 163 -5.06 -10.50 13.34
N PHE A 164 -5.54 -10.38 12.10
CA PHE A 164 -4.69 -10.10 10.95
C PHE A 164 -4.87 -8.67 10.46
N MET A 165 -3.76 -7.97 10.27
CA MET A 165 -3.70 -6.68 9.59
C MET A 165 -2.99 -6.84 8.25
N VAL A 166 -3.55 -6.26 7.18
CA VAL A 166 -2.90 -6.24 5.88
C VAL A 166 -1.55 -5.52 5.96
N SER A 167 -0.55 -6.05 5.27
CA SER A 167 0.78 -5.48 5.21
C SER A 167 1.15 -5.09 3.78
N ALA A 168 1.69 -6.00 3.00
CA ALA A 168 2.05 -5.74 1.61
C ALA A 168 1.11 -6.46 0.66
N ALA A 169 0.89 -5.88 -0.51
CA ALA A 169 0.13 -6.52 -1.58
C ALA A 169 0.55 -5.99 -2.94
N THR A 170 0.34 -6.80 -3.97
CA THR A 170 0.43 -6.37 -5.37
C THR A 170 -0.85 -6.73 -6.10
N LEU A 171 -1.43 -5.74 -6.76
CA LEU A 171 -2.44 -5.88 -7.78
C LEU A 171 -1.73 -5.98 -9.13
N PHE A 172 -1.93 -7.09 -9.82
CA PHE A 172 -1.29 -7.33 -11.12
C PHE A 172 -1.64 -6.21 -12.12
N PRO A 173 -0.71 -5.78 -12.97
CA PRO A 173 0.64 -6.32 -13.06
C PRO A 173 1.63 -5.69 -12.07
N ASN A 174 1.52 -4.41 -11.75
CA ASN A 174 2.63 -3.62 -11.20
C ASN A 174 2.20 -2.54 -10.20
N LEU A 175 1.01 -2.64 -9.62
CA LEU A 175 0.54 -1.72 -8.60
C LEU A 175 0.62 -2.40 -7.23
N SER A 176 1.47 -1.87 -6.35
CA SER A 176 1.68 -2.45 -5.02
C SER A 176 1.25 -1.50 -3.91
N PHE A 177 0.95 -2.09 -2.76
CA PHE A 177 0.51 -1.41 -1.56
C PHE A 177 1.33 -1.92 -0.37
N VAL A 178 1.64 -1.04 0.56
CA VAL A 178 2.15 -1.44 1.87
C VAL A 178 1.47 -0.64 2.96
N HIS A 179 1.09 -1.31 4.02
CA HIS A 179 0.67 -0.75 5.29
C HIS A 179 1.69 -1.22 6.34
N ASN A 180 2.40 -0.27 6.93
CA ASN A 180 3.41 -0.55 7.92
C ASN A 180 3.27 0.43 9.10
N TRP A 181 3.80 0.05 10.28
CA TRP A 181 3.68 0.82 11.53
C TRP A 181 4.98 0.78 12.35
N PRO A 182 6.03 1.44 11.86
CA PRO A 182 7.32 1.49 12.56
C PRO A 182 7.23 2.28 13.85
N GLN A 183 8.18 2.04 14.75
CA GLN A 183 8.50 2.96 15.84
C GLN A 183 9.29 4.14 15.28
N VAL A 184 8.94 5.35 15.68
CA VAL A 184 9.50 6.58 15.13
C VAL A 184 10.31 7.39 16.14
N ASP A 185 10.37 6.91 17.39
CA ASP A 185 11.16 7.51 18.47
C ASP A 185 11.56 6.45 19.50
N ASP A 186 12.44 6.86 20.44
CA ASP A 186 12.95 6.01 21.53
C ASP A 186 11.88 5.73 22.61
N GLU A 187 10.78 6.49 22.63
CA GLU A 187 9.64 6.30 23.54
C GLU A 187 8.70 5.18 23.04
N GLY A 188 8.96 4.66 21.86
CA GLY A 188 8.20 3.57 21.25
C GLY A 188 6.89 4.04 20.60
N THR A 189 6.80 5.30 20.19
CA THR A 189 5.69 5.82 19.42
C THR A 189 5.59 5.10 18.08
N VAL A 190 4.41 4.54 17.79
CA VAL A 190 4.12 3.88 16.51
C VAL A 190 3.44 4.85 15.56
N ALA A 191 3.89 4.88 14.30
CA ALA A 191 3.32 5.72 13.27
C ALA A 191 2.96 4.89 12.03
N PRO A 192 1.68 4.52 11.86
CA PRO A 192 1.26 3.78 10.69
C PRO A 192 1.32 4.67 9.45
N PHE A 193 1.65 4.07 8.32
CA PHE A 193 1.54 4.70 7.01
C PHE A 193 1.09 3.69 5.95
N ILE A 194 0.50 4.22 4.89
CA ILE A 194 0.22 3.47 3.68
C ILE A 194 1.03 4.08 2.55
N SER A 195 1.64 3.22 1.75
CA SER A 195 2.32 3.58 0.50
C SER A 195 1.67 2.85 -0.65
N ILE A 196 1.53 3.55 -1.77
CA ILE A 196 1.09 3.00 -3.05
C ILE A 196 2.27 3.11 -4.00
N ARG A 197 2.58 2.03 -4.72
CA ARG A 197 3.71 1.97 -5.64
C ARG A 197 3.31 1.48 -7.01
N GLN A 198 3.92 2.08 -8.01
CA GLN A 198 3.89 1.58 -9.37
C GLN A 198 5.32 1.23 -9.81
N TRP A 199 5.47 -0.01 -10.29
CA TRP A 199 6.71 -0.53 -10.84
C TRP A 199 6.66 -0.38 -12.36
N GLN A 200 7.13 0.77 -12.87
CA GLN A 200 7.06 1.09 -14.29
C GLN A 200 8.27 0.49 -15.02
N PRO A 201 8.10 -0.51 -15.89
CA PRO A 201 9.22 -1.06 -16.65
C PRO A 201 9.79 -0.02 -17.61
N VAL A 202 11.11 0.19 -17.53
CA VAL A 202 11.88 0.98 -18.49
C VAL A 202 12.55 0.07 -19.51
N SER A 203 13.07 -1.06 -19.03
CA SER A 203 13.61 -2.16 -19.82
C SER A 203 13.46 -3.48 -19.07
N GLU A 204 13.97 -4.56 -19.62
CA GLU A 204 14.01 -5.85 -18.93
C GLU A 204 14.86 -5.85 -17.65
N ARG A 205 15.76 -4.87 -17.50
CA ARG A 205 16.75 -4.75 -16.42
C ARG A 205 16.70 -3.41 -15.69
N GLU A 206 15.70 -2.59 -15.95
CA GLU A 206 15.55 -1.29 -15.33
C GLU A 206 14.08 -0.99 -15.09
N THR A 207 13.77 -0.56 -13.88
CA THR A 207 12.43 -0.17 -13.45
C THR A 207 12.47 1.24 -12.89
N GLU A 208 11.52 2.08 -13.29
CA GLU A 208 11.21 3.32 -12.62
C GLU A 208 10.17 3.04 -11.53
N VAL A 209 10.50 3.38 -10.30
CA VAL A 209 9.60 3.27 -9.15
C VAL A 209 8.92 4.60 -8.93
N LEU A 210 7.60 4.59 -8.88
CA LEU A 210 6.80 5.73 -8.44
C LEU A 210 6.14 5.34 -7.11
N SER A 211 6.33 6.17 -6.08
CA SER A 211 5.85 5.89 -4.73
C SER A 211 5.07 7.07 -4.17
N TRP A 212 3.85 6.82 -3.71
CA TRP A 212 2.99 7.79 -3.05
C TRP A 212 2.76 7.40 -1.60
N PHE A 213 2.83 8.38 -0.72
CA PHE A 213 2.23 8.27 0.59
C PHE A 213 0.72 8.43 0.47
N ALA A 214 -0.03 7.59 1.17
CA ALA A 214 -1.48 7.61 1.22
C ALA A 214 -1.95 7.73 2.68
N VAL A 215 -2.93 8.60 2.93
CA VAL A 215 -3.50 8.80 4.25
C VAL A 215 -4.99 9.17 4.13
N ASP A 216 -5.79 8.83 5.13
CA ASP A 216 -7.18 9.25 5.20
C ASP A 216 -7.29 10.78 5.15
N ALA A 217 -8.11 11.31 4.24
CA ALA A 217 -8.26 12.76 4.05
C ALA A 217 -8.89 13.44 5.29
N GLY A 218 -9.67 12.71 6.08
CA GLY A 218 -10.27 13.17 7.34
C GLY A 218 -9.34 13.04 8.55
N ALA A 219 -8.14 12.46 8.39
CA ALA A 219 -7.21 12.29 9.51
C ALA A 219 -6.71 13.64 10.06
N PRO A 220 -6.42 13.73 11.36
CA PRO A 220 -5.85 14.92 11.98
C PRO A 220 -4.52 15.33 11.33
N GLY A 221 -4.28 16.64 11.21
CA GLY A 221 -3.07 17.17 10.59
C GLY A 221 -1.78 16.64 11.21
N TRP A 222 -1.72 16.57 12.54
CA TRP A 222 -0.56 16.04 13.26
C TRP A 222 -0.30 14.56 12.94
N PHE A 223 -1.36 13.75 12.78
CA PHE A 223 -1.25 12.34 12.40
C PHE A 223 -0.72 12.21 10.96
N LYS A 224 -1.28 12.98 10.01
CA LYS A 224 -0.79 13.00 8.62
C LYS A 224 0.69 13.29 8.53
N GLU A 225 1.17 14.30 9.27
CA GLU A 225 2.60 14.67 9.27
C GLU A 225 3.48 13.60 9.92
N ARG A 226 3.07 13.00 11.01
CA ARG A 226 3.79 11.90 11.67
C ARG A 226 3.88 10.67 10.75
N SER A 227 2.76 10.27 10.15
CA SER A 227 2.69 9.15 9.22
C SER A 227 3.51 9.41 7.96
N TYR A 228 3.51 10.65 7.44
CA TYR A 228 4.33 11.02 6.29
C TYR A 228 5.83 10.93 6.60
N ARG A 229 6.27 11.37 7.77
CA ARG A 229 7.67 11.21 8.21
C ARG A 229 8.06 9.74 8.33
N ALA A 230 7.19 8.91 8.90
CA ALA A 230 7.40 7.46 8.97
C ALA A 230 7.53 6.82 7.57
N TYR A 231 6.69 7.23 6.63
CA TYR A 231 6.79 6.81 5.23
C TYR A 231 8.14 7.22 4.61
N LEU A 232 8.56 8.48 4.77
CA LEU A 232 9.84 8.94 4.22
C LEU A 232 11.02 8.18 4.81
N MET A 233 10.98 7.91 6.11
CA MET A 233 12.03 7.16 6.82
C MET A 233 12.14 5.71 6.31
N CYS A 234 11.02 5.07 6.02
CA CYS A 234 10.97 3.66 5.64
C CYS A 234 11.01 3.44 4.12
N PHE A 235 10.11 4.08 3.38
CA PHE A 235 9.78 3.79 1.98
C PHE A 235 9.86 5.02 1.06
N GLY A 236 10.49 6.11 1.51
CA GLY A 236 10.92 7.19 0.62
C GLY A 236 12.06 6.72 -0.28
N SER A 237 12.40 7.48 -1.31
CA SER A 237 13.47 7.16 -2.28
C SER A 237 14.87 6.94 -1.65
N SER A 238 15.07 7.37 -0.42
CA SER A 238 16.25 7.13 0.41
C SER A 238 15.89 6.48 1.75
N GLY A 239 14.72 5.85 1.81
CA GLY A 239 14.22 5.17 2.99
C GLY A 239 15.04 3.92 3.31
N MET A 240 15.05 3.52 4.58
CA MET A 240 15.89 2.41 5.05
C MET A 240 15.57 1.10 4.35
N PHE A 241 14.30 0.80 4.10
CA PHE A 241 13.90 -0.42 3.39
C PHE A 241 14.34 -0.40 1.92
N GLU A 242 14.28 0.77 1.27
CA GLU A 242 14.67 0.88 -0.14
C GLU A 242 16.15 0.59 -0.37
N GLN A 243 17.00 0.99 0.57
CA GLN A 243 18.43 0.76 0.47
C GLN A 243 18.81 -0.69 0.70
N ASP A 244 18.03 -1.40 1.51
CA ASP A 244 18.25 -2.82 1.77
C ASP A 244 17.78 -3.70 0.59
N ASP A 245 16.78 -3.23 -0.17
CA ASP A 245 16.20 -3.94 -1.34
C ASP A 245 16.92 -3.63 -2.66
N ALA A 246 17.85 -2.68 -2.72
CA ALA A 246 18.48 -2.17 -3.94
C ALA A 246 19.63 -3.04 -4.49
#